data_df0bdbbc3dcbe46ea612bdc69c9481f7
#
_entry.id   df0bdbbc3dcbe46ea612bdc69c9481f7
#
_cell.length_a   1.000
_cell.length_b   1.000
_cell.length_c   1.000
_cell.angle_alpha   90.00
_cell.angle_beta   90.00
_cell.angle_gamma   90.00
#
_symmetry.space_group_name_H-M   'P 1'
#
loop_
_entity.id
_entity.type
_entity.pdbx_description
1 polymer ?
#
loop_
_entity_poly.entity_id
_entity_poly.type
_entity_poly.pdbx_seq_one_letter_code
_entity_poly.pdbx_strand_id
1 'polypeptide(L)'
;LQGAGGHKASGYVEIVRSAETVKVVLRDDFTLQDAPAPRLAWGKDGYKRGTIFATLAKFKGAQEYTVPAGTDLSQYNEFWIWCEKFDVPLASAKLQ
;
A
#
# COMPACT_ATOMS: atom_id res chain seq x y z
N LEU A 1 5.71 -7.22 -2.67
CA LEU A 1 4.70 -6.61 -3.54
C LEU A 1 4.58 -7.37 -4.85
N GLN A 2 3.38 -7.41 -5.34
CA GLN A 2 3.02 -8.07 -6.58
C GLN A 2 2.19 -7.12 -7.42
N GLY A 3 2.51 -6.97 -8.71
CA GLY A 3 1.71 -6.15 -9.61
C GLY A 3 0.32 -6.71 -9.79
N ALA A 4 -0.65 -5.84 -10.05
CA ALA A 4 -2.05 -6.19 -10.25
C ALA A 4 -2.62 -5.37 -11.41
N GLY A 5 -3.74 -5.84 -11.99
CA GLY A 5 -4.38 -5.11 -13.07
C GLY A 5 -3.51 -4.89 -14.30
N GLY A 6 -2.53 -5.76 -14.55
CA GLY A 6 -1.60 -5.60 -15.66
C GLY A 6 -0.42 -4.68 -15.39
N HIS A 7 -0.31 -4.14 -14.18
CA HIS A 7 0.80 -3.27 -13.79
C HIS A 7 1.94 -4.08 -13.19
N LYS A 8 3.16 -3.56 -13.30
CA LYS A 8 4.35 -4.20 -12.73
C LYS A 8 4.75 -3.52 -11.44
N ALA A 9 5.07 -4.32 -10.44
CA ALA A 9 5.54 -3.82 -9.15
C ALA A 9 6.51 -4.82 -8.55
N SER A 10 7.45 -4.33 -7.72
CA SER A 10 8.39 -5.17 -7.01
C SER A 10 8.80 -4.51 -5.69
N GLY A 11 9.48 -5.27 -4.84
CA GLY A 11 9.93 -4.83 -3.54
C GLY A 11 9.07 -5.38 -2.43
N TYR A 12 9.35 -4.96 -1.22
CA TYR A 12 8.67 -5.42 -0.01
C TYR A 12 7.98 -4.26 0.69
N VAL A 13 6.83 -4.56 1.28
CA VAL A 13 6.17 -3.64 2.20
C VAL A 13 6.37 -4.17 3.61
N GLU A 14 6.66 -3.27 4.53
CA GLU A 14 6.90 -3.60 5.93
C GLU A 14 6.01 -2.75 6.81
N ILE A 15 5.40 -3.38 7.81
CA ILE A 15 4.63 -2.66 8.81
C ILE A 15 5.50 -2.52 10.05
N VAL A 16 5.88 -1.30 10.38
CA VAL A 16 6.74 -1.00 11.51
C VAL A 16 5.89 -0.42 12.64
N ARG A 17 5.85 -1.15 13.76
CA ARG A 17 5.07 -0.74 14.94
C ARG A 17 6.00 -0.17 16.00
N SER A 18 5.60 0.96 16.59
CA SER A 18 6.27 1.54 17.74
C SER A 18 5.24 1.83 18.81
N ALA A 19 5.67 2.37 19.97
CA ALA A 19 4.77 2.63 21.09
C ALA A 19 3.64 3.60 20.73
N GLU A 20 3.88 4.53 19.79
CA GLU A 20 2.96 5.61 19.49
C GLU A 20 2.47 5.61 18.04
N THR A 21 3.19 4.95 17.13
CA THR A 21 2.86 5.01 15.70
C THR A 21 2.98 3.65 15.04
N VAL A 22 2.27 3.51 13.91
CA VAL A 22 2.42 2.41 12.99
C VAL A 22 2.74 3.01 11.64
N LYS A 23 3.74 2.49 10.95
CA LYS A 23 4.17 2.99 9.65
C LYS A 23 4.18 1.88 8.62
N VAL A 24 3.83 2.25 7.39
CA VAL A 24 4.06 1.43 6.20
C VAL A 24 5.37 1.89 5.60
N VAL A 25 6.31 0.97 5.42
CA VAL A 25 7.64 1.28 4.88
C VAL A 25 7.83 0.53 3.57
N LEU A 26 8.14 1.28 2.52
CA LEU A 26 8.60 0.74 1.24
C LEU A 26 10.10 0.97 1.18
N ARG A 27 10.85 -0.09 0.89
CA ARG A 27 12.31 -0.06 0.90
C ARG A 27 12.87 0.49 -0.41
N ASP A 28 14.18 0.60 -0.51
CA ASP A 28 14.86 1.14 -1.69
C ASP A 28 14.71 0.25 -2.94
N ASP A 29 14.31 -1.00 -2.76
CA ASP A 29 14.02 -1.92 -3.87
C ASP A 29 12.59 -1.80 -4.43
N PHE A 30 11.78 -0.89 -3.87
CA PHE A 30 10.41 -0.68 -4.33
C PHE A 30 10.38 -0.08 -5.74
N THR A 31 9.58 -0.67 -6.61
CA THR A 31 9.23 -0.11 -7.91
C THR A 31 7.76 -0.34 -8.20
N LEU A 32 7.15 0.62 -8.88
CA LEU A 32 5.78 0.51 -9.39
C LEU A 32 5.72 1.16 -10.76
N GLN A 33 5.13 0.48 -11.73
CA GLN A 33 4.86 1.06 -13.04
C GLN A 33 3.96 2.28 -12.89
N ASP A 34 4.30 3.38 -13.56
CA ASP A 34 3.60 4.65 -13.44
C ASP A 34 2.10 4.50 -13.70
N ALA A 35 1.32 5.19 -12.89
CA ALA A 35 -0.13 5.25 -13.03
C ALA A 35 -0.64 6.53 -12.38
N PRO A 36 -1.79 7.07 -12.82
CA PRO A 36 -2.34 8.26 -12.18
C PRO A 36 -2.98 7.93 -10.83
N ALA A 37 -2.95 8.90 -9.93
CA ALA A 37 -3.63 8.84 -8.63
C ALA A 37 -3.38 7.54 -7.85
N PRO A 38 -2.10 7.14 -7.62
CA PRO A 38 -1.82 5.95 -6.82
C PRO A 38 -2.08 6.22 -5.34
N ARG A 39 -2.89 5.37 -4.71
CA ARG A 39 -3.28 5.50 -3.31
C ARG A 39 -2.93 4.25 -2.53
N LEU A 40 -2.60 4.41 -1.25
CA LEU A 40 -2.33 3.31 -0.34
C LEU A 40 -3.62 2.94 0.39
N ALA A 41 -3.88 1.64 0.50
CA ALA A 41 -5.11 1.14 1.07
C ALA A 41 -4.92 -0.25 1.68
N TRP A 42 -5.97 -0.77 2.26
CA TRP A 42 -5.97 -2.08 2.92
C TRP A 42 -6.97 -3.02 2.25
N GLY A 43 -6.80 -4.31 2.50
CA GLY A 43 -7.71 -5.32 2.02
C GLY A 43 -7.89 -6.49 2.97
N LYS A 44 -8.97 -7.23 2.76
CA LYS A 44 -9.27 -8.48 3.44
C LYS A 44 -9.79 -9.44 2.38
N ASP A 45 -8.90 -10.34 1.92
CA ASP A 45 -9.19 -11.23 0.79
C ASP A 45 -9.64 -10.43 -0.45
N GLY A 46 -8.89 -9.37 -0.73
CA GLY A 46 -9.17 -8.40 -1.78
C GLY A 46 -9.24 -6.98 -1.23
N TYR A 47 -9.13 -6.00 -2.12
CA TYR A 47 -9.19 -4.60 -1.74
C TYR A 47 -10.50 -4.26 -1.04
N LYS A 48 -10.41 -3.48 0.04
CA LYS A 48 -11.60 -2.96 0.74
C LYS A 48 -11.78 -1.48 0.45
N ARG A 49 -12.91 -1.12 -0.11
CA ARG A 49 -13.27 0.28 -0.35
C ARG A 49 -13.38 1.05 0.96
N GLY A 50 -12.97 2.31 0.91
CA GLY A 50 -13.01 3.17 2.08
C GLY A 50 -11.78 3.05 2.97
N THR A 51 -10.74 2.32 2.54
CA THR A 51 -9.53 2.12 3.33
C THR A 51 -8.33 2.95 2.83
N ILE A 52 -8.49 3.76 1.81
CA ILE A 52 -7.42 4.62 1.32
C ILE A 52 -6.99 5.57 2.44
N PHE A 53 -5.69 5.60 2.73
CA PHE A 53 -5.18 6.42 3.82
C PHE A 53 -4.04 7.35 3.42
N ALA A 54 -3.45 7.19 2.23
CA ALA A 54 -2.34 8.03 1.80
C ALA A 54 -2.21 8.00 0.28
N THR A 55 -1.49 8.99 -0.25
CA THR A 55 -1.09 9.05 -1.65
C THR A 55 0.34 8.58 -1.78
N LEU A 56 0.61 7.69 -2.75
CA LEU A 56 1.98 7.26 -3.04
C LEU A 56 2.79 8.47 -3.53
N ALA A 57 3.93 8.71 -2.89
CA ALA A 57 4.75 9.87 -3.21
C ALA A 57 5.65 9.63 -4.41
N LYS A 58 6.19 8.40 -4.55
CA LYS A 58 7.16 8.06 -5.59
C LYS A 58 6.88 6.67 -6.14
N PHE A 59 7.21 6.46 -7.41
CA PHE A 59 7.02 5.15 -8.07
C PHE A 59 8.21 4.22 -7.87
N LYS A 60 9.28 4.68 -7.23
CA LYS A 60 10.40 3.82 -6.85
C LYS A 60 11.19 4.42 -5.71
N GLY A 61 11.86 3.55 -4.95
CA GLY A 61 12.74 3.94 -3.88
C GLY A 61 12.08 3.96 -2.51
N ALA A 62 12.90 4.18 -1.51
CA ALA A 62 12.49 4.16 -0.11
C ALA A 62 11.53 5.30 0.22
N GLN A 63 10.47 4.96 0.93
CA GLN A 63 9.48 5.94 1.40
C GLN A 63 8.66 5.31 2.52
N GLU A 64 8.07 6.14 3.36
CA GLU A 64 7.26 5.64 4.47
C GLU A 64 6.03 6.51 4.69
N TYR A 65 5.01 5.91 5.32
CA TYR A 65 3.72 6.53 5.56
C TYR A 65 3.24 6.17 6.94
N THR A 66 2.71 7.15 7.67
CA THR A 66 2.11 6.90 8.98
C THR A 66 0.68 6.40 8.78
N VAL A 67 0.38 5.28 9.41
CA VAL A 67 -1.00 4.76 9.44
C VAL A 67 -1.80 5.63 10.40
N PRO A 68 -2.99 6.10 10.00
CA PRO A 68 -3.81 6.93 10.88
C PRO A 68 -4.12 6.26 12.22
N ALA A 69 -4.07 7.02 13.29
CA ALA A 69 -4.43 6.53 14.61
C ALA A 69 -5.86 5.97 14.60
N GLY A 70 -6.07 4.88 15.32
CA GLY A 70 -7.39 4.24 15.36
C GLY A 70 -7.65 3.24 14.25
N THR A 71 -6.72 3.06 13.31
CA THR A 71 -6.85 2.02 12.29
C THR A 71 -6.63 0.66 12.93
N ASP A 72 -7.61 -0.23 12.81
CA ASP A 72 -7.50 -1.60 13.33
C ASP A 72 -6.98 -2.53 12.24
N LEU A 73 -5.65 -2.71 12.22
CA LEU A 73 -5.00 -3.56 11.21
C LEU A 73 -5.33 -5.03 11.36
N SER A 74 -5.88 -5.46 12.51
CA SER A 74 -6.30 -6.85 12.68
C SER A 74 -7.46 -7.23 11.76
N GLN A 75 -8.17 -6.24 11.20
CA GLN A 75 -9.27 -6.47 10.26
C GLN A 75 -8.79 -6.73 8.84
N TYR A 76 -7.51 -6.54 8.55
CA TYR A 76 -6.98 -6.62 7.19
C TYR A 76 -5.85 -7.63 7.11
N ASN A 77 -5.73 -8.30 5.96
CA ASN A 77 -4.63 -9.22 5.69
C ASN A 77 -3.82 -8.83 4.45
N GLU A 78 -4.13 -7.68 3.85
CA GLU A 78 -3.46 -7.23 2.63
C GLU A 78 -3.23 -5.73 2.64
N PHE A 79 -2.13 -5.33 2.00
CA PHE A 79 -1.83 -3.96 1.64
C PHE A 79 -2.04 -3.80 0.13
N TRP A 80 -2.67 -2.69 -0.28
CA TRP A 80 -2.95 -2.41 -1.69
C TRP A 80 -2.42 -1.06 -2.10
N ILE A 81 -1.96 -0.95 -3.36
CA ILE A 81 -1.81 0.31 -4.04
C ILE A 81 -2.88 0.34 -5.13
N TRP A 82 -3.72 1.36 -5.06
CA TRP A 82 -4.95 1.45 -5.85
C TRP A 82 -4.92 2.71 -6.70
N CYS A 83 -5.32 2.59 -7.98
CA CYS A 83 -5.48 3.75 -8.85
C CYS A 83 -6.87 4.35 -8.61
N GLU A 84 -6.92 5.45 -7.86
CA GLU A 84 -8.21 6.07 -7.52
C GLU A 84 -8.91 6.65 -8.75
N LYS A 85 -8.14 7.18 -9.69
CA LYS A 85 -8.69 7.81 -10.89
C LYS A 85 -9.49 6.83 -11.75
N PHE A 86 -8.97 5.63 -11.95
CA PHE A 86 -9.62 4.62 -12.78
C PHE A 86 -10.25 3.49 -11.99
N ASP A 87 -10.14 3.54 -10.68
CA ASP A 87 -10.70 2.55 -9.76
C ASP A 87 -10.23 1.12 -10.09
N VAL A 88 -8.92 0.97 -10.23
CA VAL A 88 -8.29 -0.32 -10.56
C VAL A 88 -7.08 -0.60 -9.68
N PRO A 89 -6.74 -1.89 -9.48
CA PRO A 89 -5.58 -2.25 -8.67
C PRO A 89 -4.27 -1.97 -9.40
N LEU A 90 -3.24 -1.61 -8.64
CA LEU A 90 -1.88 -1.42 -9.15
C LEU A 90 -0.92 -2.44 -8.57
N ALA A 91 -1.01 -2.72 -7.27
CA ALA A 91 -0.14 -3.68 -6.59
C ALA A 91 -0.77 -4.13 -5.29
N SER A 92 -0.32 -5.28 -4.79
CA SER A 92 -0.73 -5.77 -3.48
C SER A 92 0.37 -6.56 -2.81
N ALA A 93 0.25 -6.72 -1.50
CA ALA A 93 1.11 -7.57 -0.70
C ALA A 93 0.30 -8.16 0.44
N LYS A 94 0.60 -9.41 0.79
CA LYS A 94 -0.02 -10.03 1.97
C LYS A 94 0.70 -9.57 3.22
N LEU A 95 -0.08 -9.27 4.26
CA LEU A 95 0.44 -8.95 5.57
C LEU A 95 0.66 -10.24 6.36
N GLN A 96 1.70 -10.24 7.15
CA GLN A 96 2.03 -11.40 7.98
C GLN A 96 1.75 -11.10 9.44
#